data_492c039ed47e97017b884cef930183d6
#
_entry.id   492c039ed47e97017b884cef930183d6
#
_cell.length_a   1.000
_cell.length_b   1.000
_cell.length_c   1.000
_cell.angle_alpha   90.00
_cell.angle_beta   90.00
_cell.angle_gamma   90.00
#
_symmetry.space_group_name_H-M   'P 1'
#
loop_
_entity.id
_entity.type
_entity.pdbx_description
1 polymer ?
#
loop_
_entity_poly.entity_id
_entity_poly.type
_entity_poly.pdbx_seq_one_letter_code
_entity_poly.pdbx_strand_id
1 'polypeptide(L)'
;HVAIQVAKAIGARVFTTVREANFEFARSMGADVLIDYEKEDYVDAILRETGGQGVDVVFDTIGGNTLTRSPDALAQLGRVVSIVDIAQPQNLIEAWGKNASYHFVFTRQNRGKLDELSTLVERGQLRPHVGAVYSLADLGLAHARLESRNNGLQGKIVIAVEPSLIP
;
A
#
# COMPACT_ATOMS: atom_id res chain seq x y z
N HIS A 1 -3.38 0.41 -3.81
CA HIS A 1 -3.46 0.19 -5.26
C HIS A 1 -2.46 1.04 -6.04
N VAL A 2 -2.13 2.26 -5.58
CA VAL A 2 -1.09 3.09 -6.19
C VAL A 2 0.30 2.52 -5.91
N ALA A 3 0.60 2.15 -4.66
CA ALA A 3 1.91 1.59 -4.29
C ALA A 3 2.24 0.30 -5.05
N ILE A 4 1.27 -0.59 -5.26
CA ILE A 4 1.45 -1.81 -6.07
C ILE A 4 1.91 -1.44 -7.47
N GLN A 5 1.23 -0.52 -8.14
CA GLN A 5 1.56 -0.11 -9.51
C GLN A 5 2.92 0.58 -9.61
N VAL A 6 3.26 1.46 -8.66
CA VAL A 6 4.58 2.10 -8.61
C VAL A 6 5.68 1.07 -8.42
N ALA A 7 5.50 0.10 -7.52
CA ALA A 7 6.46 -0.99 -7.33
C ALA A 7 6.62 -1.85 -8.61
N LYS A 8 5.51 -2.13 -9.31
CA LYS A 8 5.57 -2.83 -10.60
C LYS A 8 6.28 -2.02 -11.68
N ALA A 9 6.05 -0.72 -11.74
CA ALA A 9 6.70 0.16 -12.74
C ALA A 9 8.22 0.18 -12.62
N ILE A 10 8.77 -0.05 -11.42
CA ILE A 10 10.22 -0.20 -11.20
C ILE A 10 10.71 -1.64 -11.25
N GLY A 11 9.85 -2.61 -11.63
CA GLY A 11 10.23 -4.00 -11.86
C GLY A 11 10.23 -4.88 -10.61
N ALA A 12 9.64 -4.46 -9.49
CA ALA A 12 9.60 -5.28 -8.28
C ALA A 12 8.64 -6.48 -8.39
N ARG A 13 8.96 -7.57 -7.70
CA ARG A 13 7.98 -8.60 -7.33
C ARG A 13 7.19 -8.10 -6.13
N VAL A 14 5.88 -7.98 -6.27
CA VAL A 14 5.02 -7.33 -5.28
C VAL A 14 4.21 -8.35 -4.49
N PHE A 15 4.45 -8.39 -3.19
CA PHE A 15 3.63 -9.06 -2.19
C PHE A 15 2.65 -8.04 -1.60
N THR A 16 1.40 -8.40 -1.41
CA THR A 16 0.44 -7.50 -0.76
C THR A 16 -0.49 -8.25 0.18
N THR A 17 -0.71 -7.65 1.35
CA THR A 17 -1.67 -8.15 2.34
C THR A 17 -3.03 -7.52 2.07
N VAL A 18 -4.03 -8.35 1.78
CA VAL A 18 -5.40 -7.93 1.50
C VAL A 18 -6.38 -9.01 1.94
N ARG A 19 -7.65 -8.66 2.11
CA ARG A 19 -8.71 -9.66 2.29
C ARG A 19 -8.98 -10.39 0.97
N GLU A 20 -9.36 -11.65 1.03
CA GLU A 20 -9.68 -12.46 -0.15
C GLU A 20 -10.65 -11.76 -1.12
N ALA A 21 -11.65 -11.06 -0.60
CA ALA A 21 -12.60 -10.28 -1.41
C ALA A 21 -11.95 -9.23 -2.33
N ASN A 22 -10.70 -8.83 -2.04
CA ASN A 22 -9.93 -7.86 -2.82
C ASN A 22 -8.80 -8.48 -3.64
N PHE A 23 -8.70 -9.80 -3.70
CA PHE A 23 -7.63 -10.50 -4.43
C PHE A 23 -7.63 -10.17 -5.91
N GLU A 24 -8.78 -10.24 -6.55
CA GLU A 24 -8.91 -9.93 -7.97
C GLU A 24 -8.49 -8.48 -8.26
N PHE A 25 -8.96 -7.54 -7.44
CA PHE A 25 -8.57 -6.15 -7.57
C PHE A 25 -7.07 -5.93 -7.37
N ALA A 26 -6.47 -6.49 -6.32
CA ALA A 26 -5.04 -6.35 -6.08
C ALA A 26 -4.20 -6.98 -7.22
N ARG A 27 -4.65 -8.12 -7.75
CA ARG A 27 -4.00 -8.76 -8.92
C ARG A 27 -4.11 -7.89 -10.16
N SER A 28 -5.26 -7.27 -10.41
CA SER A 28 -5.44 -6.35 -11.56
C SER A 28 -4.58 -5.09 -11.46
N MET A 29 -4.15 -4.72 -10.25
CA MET A 29 -3.19 -3.64 -10.01
C MET A 29 -1.73 -4.07 -10.16
N GLY A 30 -1.48 -5.37 -10.36
CA GLY A 30 -0.14 -5.92 -10.61
C GLY A 30 0.50 -6.63 -9.42
N ALA A 31 -0.22 -6.92 -8.34
CA ALA A 31 0.33 -7.71 -7.24
C ALA A 31 0.63 -9.15 -7.71
N ASP A 32 1.83 -9.66 -7.41
CA ASP A 32 2.28 -10.99 -7.80
C ASP A 32 1.86 -12.04 -6.76
N VAL A 33 1.93 -11.70 -5.48
CA VAL A 33 1.57 -12.57 -4.36
C VAL A 33 0.55 -11.88 -3.47
N LEU A 34 -0.56 -12.56 -3.23
CA LEU A 34 -1.68 -12.07 -2.42
C LEU A 34 -1.74 -12.87 -1.13
N ILE A 35 -1.72 -12.18 0.00
CA ILE A 35 -1.74 -12.77 1.34
C ILE A 35 -3.00 -12.33 2.04
N ASP A 36 -3.88 -13.27 2.38
CA ASP A 36 -5.05 -12.98 3.19
C ASP A 36 -4.65 -12.91 4.66
N TYR A 37 -4.48 -11.69 5.16
CA TYR A 37 -4.06 -11.44 6.53
C TYR A 37 -5.09 -11.89 7.61
N GLU A 38 -6.30 -12.25 7.20
CA GLU A 38 -7.32 -12.83 8.10
C GLU A 38 -7.17 -14.36 8.20
N LYS A 39 -6.44 -15.01 7.27
CA LYS A 39 -6.32 -16.47 7.19
C LYS A 39 -4.92 -16.98 7.47
N GLU A 40 -3.89 -16.20 7.18
CA GLU A 40 -2.51 -16.62 7.38
C GLU A 40 -1.63 -15.47 7.88
N ASP A 41 -0.55 -15.84 8.54
CA ASP A 41 0.47 -14.89 8.96
C ASP A 41 1.28 -14.41 7.75
N TYR A 42 1.40 -13.09 7.60
CA TYR A 42 2.06 -12.52 6.43
C TYR A 42 3.57 -12.76 6.43
N VAL A 43 4.21 -12.85 7.60
CA VAL A 43 5.65 -13.14 7.71
C VAL A 43 5.91 -14.56 7.22
N ASP A 44 5.14 -15.53 7.72
CA ASP A 44 5.24 -16.93 7.32
C ASP A 44 4.99 -17.10 5.82
N ALA A 45 3.97 -16.41 5.29
CA ALA A 45 3.67 -16.42 3.87
C ALA A 45 4.82 -15.87 3.01
N ILE A 46 5.40 -14.72 3.41
CA ILE A 46 6.54 -14.12 2.72
C ILE A 46 7.76 -15.04 2.76
N LEU A 47 8.11 -15.59 3.93
CA LEU A 47 9.25 -16.47 4.06
C LEU A 47 9.07 -17.74 3.24
N ARG A 48 7.88 -18.33 3.22
CA ARG A 48 7.55 -19.48 2.37
C ARG A 48 7.75 -19.16 0.87
N GLU A 49 7.25 -18.04 0.41
CA GLU A 49 7.29 -17.61 -1.00
C GLU A 49 8.69 -17.15 -1.46
N THR A 50 9.56 -16.81 -0.53
CA THR A 50 10.93 -16.35 -0.79
C THR A 50 12.00 -17.40 -0.42
N GLY A 51 11.60 -18.61 -0.07
CA GLY A 51 12.55 -19.65 0.38
C GLY A 51 13.31 -19.26 1.64
N GLY A 52 12.68 -18.53 2.55
CA GLY A 52 13.26 -18.06 3.81
C GLY A 52 14.10 -16.79 3.70
N GLN A 53 14.26 -16.21 2.51
CA GLN A 53 15.11 -15.02 2.32
C GLN A 53 14.44 -13.72 2.78
N GLY A 54 13.12 -13.62 2.72
CA GLY A 54 12.37 -12.39 2.99
C GLY A 54 12.35 -11.44 1.78
N VAL A 55 11.85 -10.22 2.02
CA VAL A 55 11.72 -9.15 1.01
C VAL A 55 12.71 -8.02 1.23
N ASP A 56 13.12 -7.33 0.16
CA ASP A 56 14.08 -6.20 0.26
C ASP A 56 13.44 -4.96 0.88
N VAL A 57 12.13 -4.76 0.66
CA VAL A 57 11.41 -3.58 1.13
C VAL A 57 10.04 -3.96 1.68
N VAL A 58 9.72 -3.47 2.86
CA VAL A 58 8.36 -3.41 3.41
C VAL A 58 7.87 -1.97 3.34
N PHE A 59 6.78 -1.74 2.61
CA PHE A 59 6.08 -0.46 2.60
C PHE A 59 4.86 -0.54 3.49
N ASP A 60 4.97 0.02 4.68
CA ASP A 60 3.94 -0.03 5.72
C ASP A 60 2.98 1.17 5.62
N THR A 61 1.69 0.85 5.50
CA THR A 61 0.57 1.79 5.46
C THR A 61 -0.43 1.56 6.60
N ILE A 62 -0.12 0.66 7.51
CA ILE A 62 -1.01 0.21 8.59
C ILE A 62 -0.52 0.68 9.96
N GLY A 63 0.79 0.53 10.23
CA GLY A 63 1.39 0.86 11.52
C GLY A 63 1.15 -0.20 12.60
N GLY A 64 1.40 0.19 13.85
CA GLY A 64 1.17 -0.67 15.01
C GLY A 64 1.96 -1.98 14.96
N ASN A 65 1.30 -3.08 15.29
CA ASN A 65 1.93 -4.40 15.35
C ASN A 65 2.47 -4.87 14.00
N THR A 66 1.86 -4.47 12.89
CA THR A 66 2.37 -4.77 11.54
C THR A 66 3.75 -4.16 11.35
N LEU A 67 3.91 -2.89 11.72
CA LEU A 67 5.20 -2.21 11.64
C LEU A 67 6.25 -2.85 12.55
N THR A 68 5.89 -3.25 13.77
CA THR A 68 6.80 -3.90 14.72
C THR A 68 7.32 -5.23 14.20
N ARG A 69 6.49 -5.98 13.48
CA ARG A 69 6.83 -7.30 12.92
C ARG A 69 7.46 -7.24 11.52
N SER A 70 7.48 -6.08 10.90
CA SER A 70 8.01 -5.93 9.54
C SER A 70 9.46 -6.42 9.36
N PRO A 71 10.38 -6.27 10.33
CA PRO A 71 11.74 -6.82 10.20
C PRO A 71 11.79 -8.35 10.05
N ASP A 72 10.83 -9.08 10.62
CA ASP A 72 10.79 -10.54 10.53
C ASP A 72 10.63 -11.00 9.07
N ALA A 73 9.94 -10.22 8.26
CA ALA A 73 9.71 -10.47 6.84
C ALA A 73 10.84 -9.99 5.91
N LEU A 74 11.83 -9.23 6.42
CA LEU A 74 12.90 -8.64 5.61
C LEU A 74 14.00 -9.61 5.26
N ALA A 75 14.59 -9.41 4.10
CA ALA A 75 15.90 -9.94 3.73
C ALA A 75 17.02 -9.17 4.43
N GLN A 76 18.26 -9.68 4.32
CA GLN A 76 19.47 -8.98 4.75
C GLN A 76 19.57 -7.62 4.03
N LEU A 77 19.95 -6.57 4.75
CA LEU A 77 20.02 -5.17 4.27
C LEU A 77 18.67 -4.61 3.81
N GLY A 78 17.57 -5.27 4.17
CA GLY A 78 16.21 -4.83 3.85
C GLY A 78 15.83 -3.52 4.55
N ARG A 79 14.76 -2.93 4.11
CA ARG A 79 14.29 -1.65 4.66
C ARG A 79 12.79 -1.63 4.88
N VAL A 80 12.39 -1.05 6.00
CA VAL A 80 11.00 -0.72 6.28
C VAL A 80 10.76 0.75 5.99
N VAL A 81 9.73 1.04 5.21
CA VAL A 81 9.28 2.41 4.91
C VAL A 81 7.87 2.58 5.42
N SER A 82 7.65 3.40 6.43
CA SER A 82 6.32 3.68 6.99
C SER A 82 5.87 5.12 6.70
N ILE A 83 4.58 5.27 6.38
CA ILE A 83 3.92 6.56 6.14
C ILE A 83 2.86 6.89 7.20
N VAL A 84 2.69 6.05 8.22
CA VAL A 84 1.55 6.15 9.14
C VAL A 84 1.94 6.29 10.60
N ASP A 85 2.94 5.57 11.10
CA ASP A 85 3.16 5.48 12.53
C ASP A 85 4.65 5.52 12.90
N ILE A 86 4.99 6.41 13.82
CA ILE A 86 6.32 6.53 14.41
C ILE A 86 6.29 6.32 15.94
N ALA A 87 5.12 6.12 16.51
CA ALA A 87 4.94 6.06 17.96
C ALA A 87 5.06 4.64 18.52
N GLN A 88 4.89 3.61 17.68
CA GLN A 88 4.97 2.22 18.09
C GLN A 88 6.43 1.74 18.18
N PRO A 89 6.75 0.86 19.14
CA PRO A 89 8.05 0.22 19.21
C PRO A 89 8.34 -0.57 17.92
N GLN A 90 9.54 -0.43 17.41
CA GLN A 90 10.04 -1.24 16.32
C GLN A 90 10.85 -2.42 16.86
N ASN A 91 10.87 -3.50 16.11
CA ASN A 91 11.70 -4.65 16.42
C ASN A 91 13.16 -4.38 16.05
N LEU A 92 13.87 -3.67 16.92
CA LEU A 92 15.25 -3.26 16.68
C LEU A 92 16.24 -4.42 16.71
N ILE A 93 15.95 -5.48 17.46
CA ILE A 93 16.83 -6.66 17.56
C ILE A 93 16.83 -7.40 16.22
N GLU A 94 15.68 -7.70 15.68
CA GLU A 94 15.55 -8.34 14.37
C GLU A 94 16.10 -7.46 13.25
N ALA A 95 15.84 -6.16 13.30
CA ALA A 95 16.39 -5.21 12.35
C ALA A 95 17.92 -5.19 12.39
N TRP A 96 18.51 -5.20 13.59
CA TRP A 96 19.96 -5.25 13.78
C TRP A 96 20.56 -6.54 13.21
N GLY A 97 19.96 -7.71 13.51
CA GLY A 97 20.43 -9.00 13.00
C GLY A 97 20.42 -9.11 11.47
N LYS A 98 19.60 -8.31 10.81
CA LYS A 98 19.50 -8.26 9.34
C LYS A 98 20.21 -7.05 8.72
N ASN A 99 20.86 -6.20 9.50
CA ASN A 99 21.38 -4.89 9.07
C ASN A 99 20.31 -4.06 8.34
N ALA A 100 19.08 -4.19 8.78
CA ALA A 100 17.94 -3.50 8.18
C ALA A 100 17.84 -2.04 8.61
N SER A 101 17.12 -1.23 7.85
CA SER A 101 16.89 0.18 8.17
C SER A 101 15.40 0.52 8.19
N TYR A 102 15.05 1.52 9.02
CA TYR A 102 13.73 2.12 9.06
C TYR A 102 13.74 3.52 8.45
N HIS A 103 12.74 3.81 7.64
CA HIS A 103 12.52 5.10 7.02
C HIS A 103 11.09 5.55 7.29
N PHE A 104 10.94 6.62 8.06
CA PHE A 104 9.66 7.27 8.28
C PHE A 104 9.52 8.41 7.29
N VAL A 105 8.48 8.34 6.46
CA VAL A 105 8.27 9.32 5.39
C VAL A 105 7.21 10.32 5.81
N PHE A 106 7.64 11.58 5.92
CA PHE A 106 6.74 12.71 6.05
C PHE A 106 6.52 13.35 4.68
N THR A 107 5.26 13.46 4.28
CA THR A 107 4.89 14.01 2.96
C THR A 107 5.32 15.48 2.85
N ARG A 108 6.06 15.79 1.80
CA ARG A 108 6.46 17.15 1.44
C ARG A 108 6.03 17.45 0.02
N GLN A 109 5.62 18.69 -0.21
CA GLN A 109 5.31 19.17 -1.56
C GLN A 109 6.57 19.14 -2.43
N ASN A 110 6.48 18.49 -3.58
CA ASN A 110 7.60 18.39 -4.52
C ASN A 110 7.09 18.26 -5.94
N ARG A 111 7.31 19.30 -6.75
CA ARG A 111 6.86 19.33 -8.15
C ARG A 111 7.51 18.22 -8.98
N GLY A 112 8.81 17.98 -8.82
CA GLY A 112 9.50 16.94 -9.59
C GLY A 112 8.88 15.55 -9.39
N LYS A 113 8.49 15.20 -8.14
CA LYS A 113 7.78 13.95 -7.86
C LYS A 113 6.39 13.89 -8.50
N LEU A 114 5.68 15.01 -8.57
CA LEU A 114 4.40 15.07 -9.26
C LEU A 114 4.58 14.89 -10.77
N ASP A 115 5.60 15.48 -11.36
CA ASP A 115 5.94 15.33 -12.77
C ASP A 115 6.32 13.86 -13.10
N GLU A 116 7.06 13.19 -12.20
CA GLU A 116 7.34 11.74 -12.32
C GLU A 116 6.06 10.90 -12.27
N LEU A 117 5.14 11.18 -11.36
CA LEU A 117 3.84 10.50 -11.30
C LEU A 117 3.01 10.75 -12.56
N SER A 118 2.99 11.98 -13.09
CA SER A 118 2.32 12.31 -14.35
C SER A 118 2.88 11.48 -15.49
N THR A 119 4.20 11.34 -15.56
CA THR A 119 4.87 10.49 -16.57
C THR A 119 4.43 9.02 -16.47
N LEU A 120 4.29 8.47 -15.25
CA LEU A 120 3.80 7.11 -15.06
C LEU A 120 2.34 6.95 -15.54
N VAL A 121 1.50 7.97 -15.29
CA VAL A 121 0.11 7.98 -15.77
C VAL A 121 0.06 8.04 -17.29
N GLU A 122 0.81 8.94 -17.92
CA GLU A 122 0.88 9.11 -19.38
C GLU A 122 1.36 7.84 -20.08
N ARG A 123 2.30 7.11 -19.48
CA ARG A 123 2.79 5.81 -19.96
C ARG A 123 1.85 4.64 -19.66
N GLY A 124 0.73 4.87 -18.97
CA GLY A 124 -0.19 3.82 -18.56
C GLY A 124 0.33 2.86 -17.49
N GLN A 125 1.46 3.20 -16.86
CA GLN A 125 2.08 2.41 -15.78
C GLN A 125 1.44 2.67 -14.42
N LEU A 126 0.72 3.79 -14.29
CA LEU A 126 -0.08 4.14 -13.12
C LEU A 126 -1.48 4.55 -13.55
N ARG A 127 -2.49 3.83 -13.06
CA ARG A 127 -3.91 4.12 -13.30
C ARG A 127 -4.63 4.21 -11.97
N PRO A 128 -4.94 5.43 -11.49
CA PRO A 128 -5.75 5.59 -10.29
C PRO A 128 -7.13 4.94 -10.50
N HIS A 129 -7.53 4.08 -9.59
CA HIS A 129 -8.86 3.47 -9.62
C HIS A 129 -9.84 4.33 -8.83
N VAL A 130 -10.93 4.74 -9.47
CA VAL A 130 -12.03 5.47 -8.86
C VAL A 130 -13.12 4.45 -8.49
N GLY A 131 -13.28 4.20 -7.20
CA GLY A 131 -14.24 3.22 -6.69
C GLY A 131 -15.64 3.82 -6.45
N ALA A 132 -15.74 5.14 -6.31
CA ALA A 132 -17.01 5.83 -6.20
C ALA A 132 -16.87 7.32 -6.56
N VAL A 133 -17.95 7.88 -7.10
CA VAL A 133 -18.07 9.32 -7.38
C VAL A 133 -19.28 9.84 -6.63
N TYR A 134 -19.13 10.97 -5.95
CA TYR A 134 -20.21 11.68 -5.26
C TYR A 134 -20.29 13.12 -5.75
N SER A 135 -21.47 13.70 -5.67
CA SER A 135 -21.64 15.15 -5.86
C SER A 135 -21.03 15.92 -4.67
N LEU A 136 -20.75 17.20 -4.87
CA LEU A 136 -20.32 18.08 -3.77
C LEU A 136 -21.38 18.15 -2.66
N ALA A 137 -22.68 18.09 -3.00
CA ALA A 137 -23.77 18.08 -2.04
C ALA A 137 -23.75 16.81 -1.13
N ASP A 138 -23.22 15.70 -1.64
CA ASP A 138 -23.15 14.41 -0.97
C ASP A 138 -21.80 14.16 -0.25
N LEU A 139 -20.99 15.20 -0.07
CA LEU A 139 -19.67 15.08 0.57
C LEU A 139 -19.74 14.38 1.93
N GLY A 140 -20.78 14.66 2.74
CA GLY A 140 -20.98 13.98 4.02
C GLY A 140 -21.17 12.47 3.89
N LEU A 141 -21.89 12.01 2.86
CA LEU A 141 -22.08 10.59 2.58
C LEU A 141 -20.76 9.93 2.13
N ALA A 142 -19.95 10.64 1.34
CA ALA A 142 -18.63 10.17 0.94
C ALA A 142 -17.70 9.95 2.14
N HIS A 143 -17.68 10.89 3.09
CA HIS A 143 -16.93 10.73 4.34
C HIS A 143 -17.44 9.57 5.19
N ALA A 144 -18.75 9.48 5.42
CA ALA A 144 -19.35 8.38 6.18
C ALA A 144 -19.00 7.01 5.58
N ARG A 145 -19.01 6.89 4.25
CA ARG A 145 -18.60 5.67 3.56
C ARG A 145 -17.11 5.37 3.77
N LEU A 146 -16.24 6.37 3.68
CA LEU A 146 -14.80 6.18 3.85
C LEU A 146 -14.44 5.73 5.27
N GLU A 147 -15.13 6.23 6.28
CA GLU A 147 -14.94 5.89 7.69
C GLU A 147 -15.51 4.50 8.06
N SER A 148 -16.43 3.99 7.26
CA SER A 148 -17.00 2.65 7.48
C SER A 148 -15.96 1.56 7.20
N ARG A 149 -15.73 0.67 8.19
CA ARG A 149 -14.74 -0.43 8.09
C ARG A 149 -15.06 -1.45 6.98
N ASN A 150 -16.33 -1.62 6.63
CA ASN A 150 -16.80 -2.60 5.64
C ASN A 150 -17.48 -1.92 4.45
N ASN A 151 -16.86 -0.86 3.93
CA ASN A 151 -17.45 -0.02 2.89
C ASN A 151 -17.42 -0.64 1.46
N GLY A 152 -16.73 -1.77 1.27
CA GLY A 152 -16.56 -2.41 -0.05
C GLY A 152 -15.85 -1.52 -1.08
N LEU A 153 -15.20 -0.45 -0.63
CA LEU A 153 -14.56 0.51 -1.51
C LEU A 153 -13.21 -0.01 -2.01
N GLN A 154 -13.03 -0.05 -3.31
CA GLN A 154 -11.76 -0.28 -3.96
C GLN A 154 -11.29 1.03 -4.61
N GLY A 155 -10.06 1.44 -4.36
CA GLY A 155 -9.50 2.67 -4.94
C GLY A 155 -9.87 3.94 -4.19
N LYS A 156 -10.20 4.99 -4.92
CA LYS A 156 -10.46 6.34 -4.40
C LYS A 156 -11.94 6.72 -4.49
N ILE A 157 -12.39 7.57 -3.56
CA ILE A 157 -13.62 8.33 -3.70
C ILE A 157 -13.26 9.67 -4.37
N VAL A 158 -14.04 10.04 -5.37
CA VAL A 158 -13.92 11.33 -6.08
C VAL A 158 -15.15 12.15 -5.82
N ILE A 159 -14.98 13.45 -5.61
CA ILE A 159 -16.07 14.41 -5.50
C ILE A 159 -16.14 15.21 -6.81
N ALA A 160 -17.25 15.05 -7.52
CA ALA A 160 -17.54 15.86 -8.68
C ALA A 160 -18.10 17.23 -8.23
N VAL A 161 -17.30 18.27 -8.41
CA VAL A 161 -17.70 19.65 -8.04
C VAL A 161 -18.76 20.17 -9.01
N GLU A 162 -18.64 19.84 -10.29
CA GLU A 162 -19.61 20.15 -11.33
C GLU A 162 -20.47 18.92 -11.62
N PRO A 163 -21.83 19.05 -11.63
CA PRO A 163 -22.73 17.93 -11.90
C PRO A 163 -22.46 17.22 -13.24
N SER A 164 -21.96 17.94 -14.23
CA SER A 164 -21.59 17.41 -15.55
C SER A 164 -20.38 16.44 -15.52
N LEU A 165 -19.65 16.38 -14.40
CA LEU A 165 -18.49 15.49 -14.20
C LEU A 165 -18.87 14.15 -13.55
N ILE A 166 -20.16 13.95 -13.24
CA ILE A 166 -20.65 12.65 -12.74
C ILE A 166 -20.87 11.76 -13.96
N PRO A 167 -20.15 10.61 -14.06
CA PRO A 167 -20.28 9.70 -15.20
C PRO A 167 -21.65 8.99 -15.25
#